data_ebe462b1eaf1a787370e990f8e78cae3
#
_entry.id   ebe462b1eaf1a787370e990f8e78cae3
#
_cell.length_a   1.000
_cell.length_b   1.000
_cell.length_c   1.000
_cell.angle_alpha   90.00
_cell.angle_beta   90.00
_cell.angle_gamma   90.00
#
_symmetry.space_group_name_H-M   'P 1'
#
loop_
_entity.id
_entity.type
_entity.pdbx_description
1 polymer ?
#
loop_
_entity_poly.entity_id
_entity_poly.type
_entity_poly.pdbx_seq_one_letter_code
_entity_poly.pdbx_strand_id
1 'polypeptide(L)'
;MKITSIAYYRCPADGSELRAADTASSDWIETGSLVSGAGRRYTVIQGVPHLLFPEQLSSLEERTRIEYDRVADRIYDAAVDWQFAAFLEDEDTVREGMVDLLDVHTGDRVLEIGCGTGRDSYRLARRLGEGGALFMQDLSANMVFACRQSTEARAKETPFRCPLEYSVCNANHLPFPDSFFDRVFHFGGLNQFGDLPAALVEMTRVTRPGGRVLVGDEGVAPWLKGTEFEGIVTTNNPLFEADAPLGVLPICARDVTVKWIIGNCFYVIAFTKGSGPPPLDLDLPHQGWRGGSMRTRYYGQLEGVTLEAKALARQAAAAAGVSVHEWLDRLVKNAAERILKR
;
A
#
# COMPACT_ATOMS: atom_id res chain seq x y z
N MET A 1 8.56 12.57 -19.89
CA MET A 1 9.39 12.23 -18.70
C MET A 1 10.85 12.55 -18.94
N LYS A 2 11.62 12.84 -17.91
CA LYS A 2 13.09 12.95 -18.00
C LYS A 2 13.69 11.55 -18.18
N ILE A 3 14.78 11.45 -18.94
CA ILE A 3 15.51 10.18 -19.05
C ILE A 3 16.01 9.70 -17.69
N THR A 4 16.46 10.61 -16.84
CA THR A 4 16.92 10.30 -15.48
C THR A 4 15.80 9.72 -14.60
N SER A 5 14.53 10.05 -14.87
CA SER A 5 13.38 9.51 -14.12
C SER A 5 13.13 8.02 -14.40
N ILE A 6 13.69 7.45 -15.49
CA ILE A 6 13.55 6.02 -15.79
C ILE A 6 14.10 5.17 -14.64
N ALA A 7 15.17 5.62 -13.98
CA ALA A 7 15.80 4.90 -12.88
C ALA A 7 14.87 4.68 -11.66
N TYR A 8 13.79 5.47 -11.55
CA TYR A 8 12.78 5.31 -10.50
C TYR A 8 11.86 4.11 -10.71
N TYR A 9 11.72 3.68 -11.97
CA TYR A 9 10.76 2.65 -12.36
C TYR A 9 11.40 1.28 -12.52
N ARG A 10 10.57 0.26 -12.38
CA ARG A 10 10.89 -1.16 -12.63
C ARG A 10 9.83 -1.75 -13.55
N CYS A 11 10.17 -2.80 -14.24
CA CYS A 11 9.22 -3.61 -14.98
C CYS A 11 8.18 -4.19 -14.02
N PRO A 12 6.87 -3.89 -14.18
CA PRO A 12 5.85 -4.39 -13.24
C PRO A 12 5.63 -5.90 -13.35
N ALA A 13 6.16 -6.55 -14.39
CA ALA A 13 6.02 -7.98 -14.59
C ALA A 13 7.10 -8.82 -13.86
N ASP A 14 8.34 -8.29 -13.75
CA ASP A 14 9.49 -9.07 -13.27
C ASP A 14 10.46 -8.28 -12.37
N GLY A 15 10.17 -7.00 -12.09
CA GLY A 15 10.99 -6.13 -11.26
C GLY A 15 12.31 -5.67 -11.89
N SER A 16 12.61 -6.05 -13.15
CA SER A 16 13.85 -5.67 -13.82
C SER A 16 13.91 -4.16 -14.13
N GLU A 17 15.13 -3.67 -14.33
CA GLU A 17 15.34 -2.28 -14.73
C GLU A 17 14.76 -1.99 -16.09
N LEU A 18 14.28 -0.75 -16.25
CA LEU A 18 13.79 -0.21 -17.51
C LEU A 18 14.85 0.69 -18.14
N ARG A 19 14.88 0.74 -19.46
CA ARG A 19 15.71 1.65 -20.25
C ARG A 19 14.92 2.21 -21.42
N ALA A 20 15.31 3.36 -21.95
CA ALA A 20 14.76 3.85 -23.21
C ALA A 20 15.05 2.85 -24.32
N ALA A 21 14.03 2.56 -25.15
CA ALA A 21 14.18 1.61 -26.25
C ALA A 21 15.06 2.15 -27.37
N ASP A 22 15.00 3.46 -27.60
CA ASP A 22 15.76 4.17 -28.62
C ASP A 22 16.76 5.12 -27.96
N THR A 23 17.89 5.39 -28.62
CA THR A 23 18.85 6.42 -28.20
C THR A 23 18.14 7.78 -28.27
N ALA A 24 17.75 8.31 -27.12
CA ALA A 24 17.12 9.61 -27.07
C ALA A 24 18.11 10.71 -27.44
N SER A 25 17.70 11.57 -28.35
CA SER A 25 18.48 12.76 -28.78
C SER A 25 18.31 13.94 -27.83
N SER A 26 17.54 13.81 -26.77
CA SER A 26 17.24 14.83 -25.76
C SER A 26 17.15 14.22 -24.37
N ASP A 27 17.25 15.06 -23.32
CA ASP A 27 17.08 14.65 -21.92
C ASP A 27 15.61 14.29 -21.56
N TRP A 28 14.69 14.36 -22.53
CA TRP A 28 13.27 14.10 -22.38
C TRP A 28 12.74 13.09 -23.38
N ILE A 29 11.84 12.24 -22.94
CA ILE A 29 11.01 11.37 -23.76
C ILE A 29 9.59 11.91 -23.73
N GLU A 30 9.15 12.51 -24.84
CA GLU A 30 7.75 12.95 -25.01
C GLU A 30 6.88 11.80 -25.51
N THR A 31 7.35 11.11 -26.54
CA THR A 31 6.74 9.90 -27.09
C THR A 31 7.83 8.88 -27.38
N GLY A 32 7.63 7.63 -26.96
CA GLY A 32 8.64 6.59 -27.15
C GLY A 32 8.26 5.29 -26.42
N SER A 33 9.26 4.48 -26.12
CA SER A 33 9.08 3.23 -25.41
C SER A 33 10.19 3.03 -24.35
N LEU A 34 9.81 2.41 -23.25
CA LEU A 34 10.73 1.80 -22.28
C LEU A 34 10.78 0.30 -22.53
N VAL A 35 11.95 -0.30 -22.32
CA VAL A 35 12.15 -1.75 -22.48
C VAL A 35 12.78 -2.33 -21.24
N SER A 36 12.27 -3.48 -20.78
CA SER A 36 12.79 -4.24 -19.66
C SER A 36 13.95 -5.16 -20.06
N GLY A 37 14.68 -5.70 -19.09
CA GLY A 37 15.71 -6.70 -19.33
C GLY A 37 15.22 -7.95 -20.08
N ALA A 38 13.95 -8.33 -19.89
CA ALA A 38 13.29 -9.42 -20.58
C ALA A 38 12.70 -9.04 -21.96
N GLY A 39 12.92 -7.80 -22.42
CA GLY A 39 12.45 -7.32 -23.73
C GLY A 39 10.98 -6.85 -23.77
N ARG A 40 10.27 -6.77 -22.62
CA ARG A 40 8.93 -6.21 -22.56
C ARG A 40 8.97 -4.72 -22.86
N ARG A 41 8.01 -4.24 -23.66
CA ARG A 41 7.93 -2.83 -24.07
C ARG A 41 6.75 -2.14 -23.39
N TYR A 42 6.99 -0.92 -22.95
CA TYR A 42 6.01 -0.02 -22.34
C TYR A 42 6.05 1.31 -23.06
N THR A 43 4.89 1.83 -23.44
CA THR A 43 4.82 3.10 -24.18
C THR A 43 5.00 4.29 -23.25
N VAL A 44 5.57 5.37 -23.79
CA VAL A 44 5.57 6.70 -23.17
C VAL A 44 4.74 7.61 -24.08
N ILE A 45 3.69 8.22 -23.55
CA ILE A 45 2.76 9.09 -24.26
C ILE A 45 2.71 10.43 -23.55
N GLN A 46 3.02 11.51 -24.29
CA GLN A 46 3.09 12.86 -23.73
C GLN A 46 3.95 12.94 -22.44
N GLY A 47 5.06 12.23 -22.42
CA GLY A 47 5.95 12.19 -21.25
C GLY A 47 5.47 11.35 -20.07
N VAL A 48 4.37 10.60 -20.19
CA VAL A 48 3.84 9.70 -19.16
C VAL A 48 4.11 8.25 -19.55
N PRO A 49 4.85 7.47 -18.75
CA PRO A 49 5.06 6.06 -18.99
C PRO A 49 3.81 5.25 -18.65
N HIS A 50 3.38 4.39 -19.55
CA HIS A 50 2.25 3.46 -19.40
C HIS A 50 2.81 2.09 -19.01
N LEU A 51 2.91 1.83 -17.70
CA LEU A 51 3.52 0.64 -17.11
C LEU A 51 2.45 -0.36 -16.64
N LEU A 52 1.44 -0.59 -17.45
CA LEU A 52 0.34 -1.51 -17.13
C LEU A 52 0.80 -2.97 -17.19
N PHE A 53 0.46 -3.72 -16.17
CA PHE A 53 0.59 -5.17 -16.08
C PHE A 53 -0.48 -5.73 -15.16
N PRO A 54 -1.06 -6.92 -15.46
CA PRO A 54 -0.90 -7.66 -16.72
C PRO A 54 -1.51 -6.90 -17.93
N GLU A 55 -1.14 -7.30 -19.16
CA GLU A 55 -1.69 -6.68 -20.38
C GLU A 55 -3.21 -6.83 -20.47
N GLN A 56 -3.74 -7.95 -20.00
CA GLN A 56 -5.18 -8.18 -19.82
C GLN A 56 -5.53 -7.96 -18.35
N LEU A 57 -6.18 -6.85 -18.08
CA LEU A 57 -6.73 -6.54 -16.76
C LEU A 57 -7.87 -7.50 -16.39
N SER A 58 -8.14 -7.66 -15.11
CA SER A 58 -9.34 -8.35 -14.65
C SER A 58 -10.60 -7.62 -15.16
N SER A 59 -11.73 -8.32 -15.19
CA SER A 59 -12.99 -7.71 -15.66
C SER A 59 -13.44 -6.52 -14.78
N LEU A 60 -13.08 -6.51 -13.51
CA LEU A 60 -13.34 -5.39 -12.59
C LEU A 60 -12.44 -4.21 -12.93
N GLU A 61 -11.12 -4.43 -12.99
CA GLU A 61 -10.14 -3.38 -13.31
C GLU A 61 -10.41 -2.75 -14.69
N GLU A 62 -10.74 -3.56 -15.71
CA GLU A 62 -11.03 -3.04 -17.04
C GLU A 62 -12.30 -2.17 -17.05
N ARG A 63 -13.36 -2.59 -16.34
CA ARG A 63 -14.58 -1.76 -16.20
C ARG A 63 -14.28 -0.46 -15.47
N THR A 64 -13.53 -0.53 -14.36
CA THR A 64 -13.10 0.63 -13.58
C THR A 64 -12.30 1.59 -14.45
N ARG A 65 -11.31 1.09 -15.19
CA ARG A 65 -10.50 1.90 -16.11
C ARG A 65 -11.35 2.63 -17.15
N ILE A 66 -12.25 1.91 -17.82
CA ILE A 66 -13.14 2.48 -18.84
C ILE A 66 -14.06 3.55 -18.24
N GLU A 67 -14.60 3.31 -17.05
CA GLU A 67 -15.47 4.25 -16.34
C GLU A 67 -14.71 5.54 -16.01
N TYR A 68 -13.54 5.43 -15.38
CA TYR A 68 -12.72 6.60 -15.03
C TYR A 68 -12.14 7.31 -16.24
N ASP A 69 -11.77 6.59 -17.32
CA ASP A 69 -11.38 7.21 -18.59
C ASP A 69 -12.52 8.06 -19.19
N ARG A 70 -13.79 7.67 -18.96
CA ARG A 70 -14.96 8.38 -19.46
C ARG A 70 -15.32 9.62 -18.64
N VAL A 71 -15.11 9.60 -17.31
CA VAL A 71 -15.56 10.66 -16.39
C VAL A 71 -14.42 11.58 -15.90
N ALA A 72 -13.20 11.37 -16.38
CA ALA A 72 -11.98 12.08 -15.96
C ALA A 72 -11.99 13.60 -16.17
N ASP A 73 -13.02 14.12 -16.78
CA ASP A 73 -13.21 15.55 -16.97
C ASP A 73 -14.08 16.16 -15.86
N ARG A 74 -15.00 17.03 -16.23
CA ARG A 74 -15.84 17.80 -15.29
C ARG A 74 -16.84 16.96 -14.49
N ILE A 75 -17.18 15.75 -14.93
CA ILE A 75 -18.22 14.94 -14.29
C ILE A 75 -17.73 14.43 -12.95
N TYR A 76 -16.48 13.92 -12.90
CA TYR A 76 -15.88 13.40 -11.67
C TYR A 76 -15.81 14.46 -10.57
N ASP A 77 -15.24 15.63 -10.88
CA ASP A 77 -15.09 16.71 -9.91
C ASP A 77 -16.42 17.20 -9.39
N ALA A 78 -17.44 17.35 -10.24
CA ALA A 78 -18.78 17.76 -9.82
C ALA A 78 -19.44 16.71 -8.90
N ALA A 79 -19.19 15.43 -9.11
CA ALA A 79 -19.70 14.36 -8.25
C ALA A 79 -19.04 14.39 -6.86
N VAL A 80 -17.71 14.64 -6.79
CA VAL A 80 -16.97 14.79 -5.53
C VAL A 80 -17.45 16.05 -4.77
N ASP A 81 -17.61 17.19 -5.45
CA ASP A 81 -18.11 18.42 -4.85
C ASP A 81 -19.52 18.21 -4.25
N TRP A 82 -20.40 17.54 -5.00
CA TRP A 82 -21.74 17.19 -4.51
C TRP A 82 -21.67 16.31 -3.26
N GLN A 83 -20.75 15.34 -3.23
CA GLN A 83 -20.58 14.41 -2.11
C GLN A 83 -20.21 15.15 -0.81
N PHE A 84 -19.20 16.02 -0.85
CA PHE A 84 -18.83 16.82 0.32
C PHE A 84 -19.98 17.73 0.77
N ALA A 85 -20.68 18.36 -0.16
CA ALA A 85 -21.84 19.18 0.15
C ALA A 85 -22.98 18.37 0.77
N ALA A 86 -23.27 17.16 0.26
CA ALA A 86 -24.32 16.29 0.76
C ALA A 86 -24.06 15.79 2.19
N PHE A 87 -22.78 15.52 2.53
CA PHE A 87 -22.38 15.11 3.87
C PHE A 87 -22.10 16.30 4.82
N LEU A 88 -22.27 17.55 4.36
CA LEU A 88 -22.04 18.77 5.14
C LEU A 88 -20.60 18.88 5.69
N GLU A 89 -19.64 18.37 4.94
CA GLU A 89 -18.21 18.35 5.30
C GLU A 89 -17.43 19.33 4.42
N ASP A 90 -16.39 19.93 4.99
CA ASP A 90 -15.46 20.78 4.26
C ASP A 90 -14.35 19.93 3.65
N GLU A 91 -14.25 19.90 2.32
CA GLU A 91 -13.28 19.07 1.60
C GLU A 91 -11.83 19.37 1.99
N ASP A 92 -11.48 20.66 2.12
CA ASP A 92 -10.11 21.05 2.46
C ASP A 92 -9.71 20.53 3.84
N THR A 93 -10.60 20.68 4.83
CA THR A 93 -10.39 20.17 6.19
C THR A 93 -10.21 18.66 6.21
N VAL A 94 -11.05 17.91 5.51
CA VAL A 94 -10.99 16.45 5.48
C VAL A 94 -9.71 15.97 4.80
N ARG A 95 -9.38 16.51 3.62
CA ARG A 95 -8.21 16.07 2.86
C ARG A 95 -6.89 16.47 3.52
N GLU A 96 -6.79 17.69 4.09
CA GLU A 96 -5.60 18.07 4.88
C GLU A 96 -5.47 17.17 6.11
N GLY A 97 -6.57 16.78 6.76
CA GLY A 97 -6.54 15.81 7.86
C GLY A 97 -6.04 14.42 7.48
N MET A 98 -6.26 13.97 6.23
CA MET A 98 -5.67 12.73 5.72
C MET A 98 -4.16 12.87 5.47
N VAL A 99 -3.72 14.00 4.91
CA VAL A 99 -2.28 14.30 4.71
C VAL A 99 -1.56 14.39 6.06
N ASP A 100 -2.18 15.01 7.07
CA ASP A 100 -1.65 15.03 8.44
C ASP A 100 -1.55 13.63 9.03
N LEU A 101 -2.57 12.78 8.82
CA LEU A 101 -2.56 11.38 9.28
C LEU A 101 -1.48 10.55 8.58
N LEU A 102 -1.18 10.83 7.31
CA LEU A 102 -0.07 10.19 6.59
C LEU A 102 1.30 10.61 7.14
N ASP A 103 1.39 11.75 7.83
CA ASP A 103 2.59 12.26 8.46
C ASP A 103 3.72 12.55 7.43
N VAL A 104 3.38 13.33 6.41
CA VAL A 104 4.32 13.72 5.34
C VAL A 104 5.32 14.76 5.82
N HIS A 105 6.60 14.51 5.56
CA HIS A 105 7.70 15.43 5.91
C HIS A 105 8.39 15.98 4.68
N THR A 106 9.02 17.13 4.86
CA THR A 106 9.91 17.71 3.84
C THR A 106 11.02 16.72 3.49
N GLY A 107 11.22 16.48 2.20
CA GLY A 107 12.23 15.54 1.70
C GLY A 107 11.71 14.11 1.48
N ASP A 108 10.48 13.78 1.91
CA ASP A 108 9.90 12.47 1.67
C ASP A 108 9.69 12.19 0.17
N ARG A 109 9.83 10.94 -0.24
CA ARG A 109 9.27 10.42 -1.49
C ARG A 109 7.89 9.86 -1.22
N VAL A 110 6.89 10.41 -1.88
CA VAL A 110 5.49 10.01 -1.69
C VAL A 110 4.97 9.39 -2.98
N LEU A 111 4.30 8.25 -2.86
CA LEU A 111 3.50 7.66 -3.93
C LEU A 111 2.02 7.90 -3.63
N GLU A 112 1.33 8.52 -4.56
CA GLU A 112 -0.11 8.62 -4.61
C GLU A 112 -0.66 7.64 -5.64
N ILE A 113 -1.50 6.73 -5.19
CA ILE A 113 -2.14 5.68 -6.00
C ILE A 113 -3.58 6.09 -6.24
N GLY A 114 -4.04 6.02 -7.51
CA GLY A 114 -5.35 6.53 -7.88
C GLY A 114 -5.42 8.05 -7.73
N CYS A 115 -4.52 8.77 -8.40
CA CYS A 115 -4.42 10.23 -8.25
C CYS A 115 -5.65 11.00 -8.77
N GLY A 116 -6.53 10.34 -9.54
CA GLY A 116 -7.74 10.94 -10.08
C GLY A 116 -7.46 12.25 -10.80
N THR A 117 -8.18 13.31 -10.46
CA THR A 117 -7.98 14.65 -11.01
C THR A 117 -6.96 15.51 -10.23
N GLY A 118 -6.25 14.92 -9.25
CA GLY A 118 -5.20 15.60 -8.50
C GLY A 118 -5.67 16.39 -7.27
N ARG A 119 -6.82 16.04 -6.71
CA ARG A 119 -7.39 16.73 -5.53
C ARG A 119 -6.53 16.59 -4.28
N ASP A 120 -5.85 15.44 -4.11
CA ASP A 120 -4.91 15.22 -3.00
C ASP A 120 -3.46 15.56 -3.40
N SER A 121 -3.12 15.38 -4.69
CA SER A 121 -1.77 15.56 -5.21
C SER A 121 -1.14 16.91 -4.87
N TYR A 122 -1.89 18.02 -4.99
CA TYR A 122 -1.32 19.33 -4.71
C TYR A 122 -1.10 19.56 -3.21
N ARG A 123 -1.90 18.94 -2.33
CA ARG A 123 -1.73 18.99 -0.88
C ARG A 123 -0.47 18.24 -0.46
N LEU A 124 -0.28 17.05 -1.01
CA LEU A 124 0.94 16.26 -0.82
C LEU A 124 2.17 17.01 -1.33
N ALA A 125 2.12 17.56 -2.55
CA ALA A 125 3.24 18.30 -3.14
C ALA A 125 3.66 19.52 -2.30
N ARG A 126 2.70 20.23 -1.71
CA ARG A 126 2.98 21.39 -0.85
C ARG A 126 3.73 21.02 0.43
N ARG A 127 3.52 19.81 0.98
CA ARG A 127 4.19 19.34 2.21
C ARG A 127 5.64 18.89 1.96
N LEU A 128 5.95 18.44 0.74
CA LEU A 128 7.23 17.78 0.44
C LEU A 128 8.43 18.71 0.41
N GLY A 129 8.28 19.94 -0.05
CA GLY A 129 9.39 20.89 -0.13
C GLY A 129 10.54 20.43 -1.01
N GLU A 130 11.73 21.02 -0.81
CA GLU A 130 12.95 20.66 -1.54
C GLU A 130 13.52 19.32 -1.05
N GLY A 131 14.02 18.52 -1.98
CA GLY A 131 14.59 17.18 -1.70
C GLY A 131 13.58 16.03 -1.67
N GLY A 132 12.27 16.33 -1.61
CA GLY A 132 11.21 15.34 -1.75
C GLY A 132 10.82 15.09 -3.22
N ALA A 133 9.90 14.14 -3.46
CA ALA A 133 9.32 13.90 -4.78
C ALA A 133 7.93 13.29 -4.63
N LEU A 134 6.98 13.71 -5.49
CA LEU A 134 5.65 13.14 -5.56
C LEU A 134 5.51 12.31 -6.83
N PHE A 135 5.12 11.05 -6.66
CA PHE A 135 4.83 10.12 -7.74
C PHE A 135 3.33 9.87 -7.75
N MET A 136 2.67 10.26 -8.84
CA MET A 136 1.23 10.15 -9.04
C MET A 136 0.96 9.08 -10.08
N GLN A 137 0.10 8.14 -9.75
CA GLN A 137 -0.29 7.09 -10.66
C GLN A 137 -1.80 6.84 -10.63
N ASP A 138 -2.33 6.38 -11.74
CA ASP A 138 -3.70 5.91 -11.88
C ASP A 138 -3.75 4.77 -12.90
N LEU A 139 -4.79 3.94 -12.82
CA LEU A 139 -5.08 2.92 -13.83
C LEU A 139 -5.62 3.56 -15.12
N SER A 140 -6.34 4.68 -14.99
CA SER A 140 -6.87 5.49 -16.08
C SER A 140 -5.83 6.50 -16.56
N ALA A 141 -5.48 6.44 -17.85
CA ALA A 141 -4.61 7.43 -18.47
C ALA A 141 -5.23 8.83 -18.47
N ASN A 142 -6.55 8.93 -18.68
CA ASN A 142 -7.24 10.21 -18.69
C ASN A 142 -7.21 10.88 -17.31
N MET A 143 -7.32 10.11 -16.21
CA MET A 143 -7.14 10.62 -14.85
C MET A 143 -5.72 11.13 -14.63
N VAL A 144 -4.68 10.41 -15.04
CA VAL A 144 -3.29 10.87 -14.95
C VAL A 144 -3.08 12.20 -15.70
N PHE A 145 -3.66 12.33 -16.90
CA PHE A 145 -3.55 13.58 -17.66
C PHE A 145 -4.34 14.72 -17.02
N ALA A 146 -5.52 14.45 -16.45
CA ALA A 146 -6.30 15.44 -15.70
C ALA A 146 -5.56 15.89 -14.44
N CYS A 147 -4.97 14.96 -13.69
CA CYS A 147 -4.12 15.24 -12.53
C CYS A 147 -2.95 16.15 -12.92
N ARG A 148 -2.23 15.82 -13.99
CA ARG A 148 -1.12 16.64 -14.47
C ARG A 148 -1.58 18.05 -14.85
N GLN A 149 -2.67 18.19 -15.59
CA GLN A 149 -3.21 19.49 -15.97
C GLN A 149 -3.59 20.33 -14.74
N SER A 150 -4.26 19.71 -13.76
CA SER A 150 -4.66 20.36 -12.50
C SER A 150 -3.45 20.82 -11.69
N THR A 151 -2.45 19.94 -11.49
CA THR A 151 -1.26 20.25 -10.71
C THR A 151 -0.37 21.29 -11.41
N GLU A 152 -0.22 21.23 -12.74
CA GLU A 152 0.49 22.25 -13.52
C GLU A 152 -0.21 23.62 -13.46
N ALA A 153 -1.55 23.66 -13.47
CA ALA A 153 -2.30 24.90 -13.33
C ALA A 153 -2.07 25.52 -11.94
N ARG A 154 -2.14 24.72 -10.86
CA ARG A 154 -1.86 25.18 -9.49
C ARG A 154 -0.39 25.59 -9.30
N ALA A 155 0.55 24.93 -9.96
CA ALA A 155 1.97 25.30 -9.91
C ALA A 155 2.27 26.67 -10.53
N LYS A 156 1.40 27.17 -11.44
CA LYS A 156 1.53 28.55 -11.96
C LYS A 156 1.17 29.60 -10.93
N GLU A 157 0.24 29.28 -10.02
CA GLU A 157 -0.18 30.17 -8.94
C GLU A 157 0.80 30.06 -7.75
N THR A 158 1.14 28.85 -7.36
CA THR A 158 2.05 28.54 -6.25
C THR A 158 2.99 27.39 -6.67
N PRO A 159 4.23 27.70 -7.06
CA PRO A 159 5.19 26.70 -7.52
C PRO A 159 5.48 25.62 -6.45
N PHE A 160 5.38 24.36 -6.83
CA PHE A 160 5.85 23.26 -6.01
C PHE A 160 7.37 23.19 -6.01
N ARG A 161 7.96 22.84 -4.86
CA ARG A 161 9.41 22.74 -4.71
C ARG A 161 9.96 21.33 -4.93
N CYS A 162 9.08 20.34 -5.06
CA CYS A 162 9.42 18.96 -5.32
C CYS A 162 9.17 18.60 -6.80
N PRO A 163 9.95 17.67 -7.38
CA PRO A 163 9.62 17.04 -8.65
C PRO A 163 8.27 16.30 -8.59
N LEU A 164 7.55 16.35 -9.71
CA LEU A 164 6.29 15.64 -9.93
C LEU A 164 6.50 14.59 -11.01
N GLU A 165 6.23 13.34 -10.72
CA GLU A 165 6.33 12.20 -11.65
C GLU A 165 4.95 11.57 -11.85
N TYR A 166 4.60 11.26 -13.09
CA TYR A 166 3.30 10.74 -13.47
C TYR A 166 3.46 9.39 -14.17
N SER A 167 2.59 8.43 -13.90
CA SER A 167 2.61 7.14 -14.59
C SER A 167 1.23 6.50 -14.63
N VAL A 168 0.97 5.70 -15.67
CA VAL A 168 -0.21 4.85 -15.77
C VAL A 168 0.20 3.44 -15.36
N CYS A 169 -0.35 2.92 -14.26
CA CYS A 169 -0.02 1.59 -13.79
C CYS A 169 -1.14 0.97 -12.93
N ASN A 170 -1.04 -0.34 -12.70
CA ASN A 170 -1.95 -1.09 -11.84
C ASN A 170 -1.39 -1.15 -10.42
N ALA A 171 -2.23 -0.86 -9.43
CA ALA A 171 -1.85 -0.91 -8.01
C ALA A 171 -1.45 -2.30 -7.53
N ASN A 172 -1.93 -3.36 -8.19
CA ASN A 172 -1.56 -4.74 -7.91
C ASN A 172 -0.17 -5.13 -8.42
N HIS A 173 0.46 -4.28 -9.22
CA HIS A 173 1.77 -4.49 -9.84
C HIS A 173 2.53 -3.16 -9.96
N LEU A 174 2.91 -2.58 -8.84
CA LEU A 174 3.54 -1.28 -8.79
C LEU A 174 4.94 -1.30 -9.43
N PRO A 175 5.20 -0.45 -10.43
CA PRO A 175 6.45 -0.44 -11.17
C PRO A 175 7.58 0.31 -10.44
N PHE A 176 7.78 0.01 -9.17
CA PHE A 176 8.78 0.67 -8.33
C PHE A 176 9.62 -0.34 -7.55
N PRO A 177 10.87 0.02 -7.19
CA PRO A 177 11.71 -0.82 -6.33
C PRO A 177 11.09 -1.04 -4.95
N ASP A 178 11.52 -2.11 -4.28
CA ASP A 178 11.21 -2.34 -2.87
C ASP A 178 11.73 -1.20 -2.00
N SER A 179 10.96 -0.82 -0.98
CA SER A 179 11.38 0.16 0.02
C SER A 179 11.81 1.52 -0.55
N PHE A 180 11.18 1.95 -1.64
CA PHE A 180 11.54 3.17 -2.36
C PHE A 180 10.88 4.42 -1.78
N PHE A 181 9.65 4.31 -1.26
CA PHE A 181 8.84 5.43 -0.77
C PHE A 181 8.88 5.55 0.75
N ASP A 182 8.86 6.81 1.22
CA ASP A 182 8.67 7.15 2.63
C ASP A 182 7.20 7.04 3.02
N ARG A 183 6.31 7.45 2.11
CA ARG A 183 4.85 7.46 2.29
C ARG A 183 4.15 6.93 1.06
N VAL A 184 3.06 6.20 1.29
CA VAL A 184 2.13 5.75 0.22
C VAL A 184 0.73 6.18 0.60
N PHE A 185 0.04 6.82 -0.32
CA PHE A 185 -1.29 7.38 -0.16
C PHE A 185 -2.25 6.81 -1.19
N HIS A 186 -3.45 6.45 -0.76
CA HIS A 186 -4.57 6.13 -1.64
C HIS A 186 -5.88 6.53 -0.97
N PHE A 187 -6.76 7.21 -1.69
CA PHE A 187 -8.10 7.56 -1.21
C PHE A 187 -9.12 7.57 -2.36
N GLY A 188 -10.16 6.72 -2.21
CA GLY A 188 -11.22 6.52 -3.21
C GLY A 188 -10.86 5.49 -4.27
N GLY A 189 -11.72 4.49 -4.47
CA GLY A 189 -11.56 3.42 -5.46
C GLY A 189 -10.84 2.17 -4.98
N LEU A 190 -10.49 2.05 -3.69
CA LEU A 190 -9.88 0.84 -3.11
C LEU A 190 -10.79 -0.39 -3.25
N ASN A 191 -12.10 -0.20 -3.09
CA ASN A 191 -13.12 -1.23 -3.24
C ASN A 191 -13.26 -1.75 -4.69
N GLN A 192 -12.64 -1.08 -5.65
CA GLN A 192 -12.64 -1.41 -7.07
C GLN A 192 -11.32 -2.05 -7.54
N PHE A 193 -10.39 -2.32 -6.64
CA PHE A 193 -9.16 -3.04 -6.98
C PHE A 193 -9.46 -4.51 -7.28
N GLY A 194 -8.80 -5.07 -8.30
CA GLY A 194 -9.01 -6.46 -8.71
C GLY A 194 -8.63 -7.48 -7.63
N ASP A 195 -7.55 -7.22 -6.90
CA ASP A 195 -7.06 -8.02 -5.76
C ASP A 195 -6.56 -7.06 -4.67
N LEU A 196 -7.45 -6.71 -3.75
CA LEU A 196 -7.13 -5.78 -2.67
C LEU A 196 -6.00 -6.28 -1.74
N PRO A 197 -5.96 -7.55 -1.30
CA PRO A 197 -4.82 -8.07 -0.55
C PRO A 197 -3.49 -7.90 -1.29
N ALA A 198 -3.44 -8.22 -2.58
CA ALA A 198 -2.23 -8.05 -3.40
C ALA A 198 -1.81 -6.57 -3.50
N ALA A 199 -2.76 -5.66 -3.70
CA ALA A 199 -2.48 -4.23 -3.75
C ALA A 199 -1.89 -3.70 -2.42
N LEU A 200 -2.43 -4.11 -1.27
CA LEU A 200 -1.88 -3.74 0.04
C LEU A 200 -0.47 -4.30 0.27
N VAL A 201 -0.19 -5.50 -0.24
CA VAL A 201 1.16 -6.09 -0.23
C VAL A 201 2.11 -5.25 -1.10
N GLU A 202 1.70 -4.86 -2.30
CA GLU A 202 2.49 -4.02 -3.20
C GLU A 202 2.75 -2.62 -2.61
N MET A 203 1.73 -1.96 -2.07
CA MET A 203 1.88 -0.68 -1.35
C MET A 203 2.90 -0.80 -0.23
N THR A 204 2.83 -1.91 0.53
CA THR A 204 3.76 -2.18 1.62
C THR A 204 5.15 -2.54 1.09
N ARG A 205 5.27 -3.29 -0.02
CA ARG A 205 6.56 -3.64 -0.64
C ARG A 205 7.35 -2.40 -1.02
N VAL A 206 6.69 -1.46 -1.70
CA VAL A 206 7.34 -0.22 -2.17
C VAL A 206 7.60 0.80 -1.05
N THR A 207 6.92 0.68 0.08
CA THR A 207 7.16 1.52 1.27
C THR A 207 8.41 1.04 2.01
N ARG A 208 9.30 1.95 2.46
CA ARG A 208 10.46 1.57 3.28
C ARG A 208 10.07 1.11 4.70
N PRO A 209 10.89 0.32 5.39
CA PRO A 209 10.69 0.06 6.82
C PRO A 209 10.58 1.38 7.61
N GLY A 210 9.59 1.47 8.50
CA GLY A 210 9.25 2.70 9.22
C GLY A 210 8.53 3.76 8.38
N GLY A 211 8.33 3.52 7.08
CA GLY A 211 7.48 4.35 6.23
C GLY A 211 5.99 4.13 6.53
N ARG A 212 5.14 5.05 6.08
CA ARG A 212 3.71 5.04 6.42
C ARG A 212 2.85 4.86 5.18
N VAL A 213 1.81 4.06 5.31
CA VAL A 213 0.79 3.82 4.29
C VAL A 213 -0.55 4.33 4.81
N LEU A 214 -1.28 5.06 3.97
CA LEU A 214 -2.65 5.46 4.22
C LEU A 214 -3.52 5.00 3.05
N VAL A 215 -4.59 4.29 3.37
CA VAL A 215 -5.62 3.89 2.40
C VAL A 215 -6.99 4.25 2.93
N GLY A 216 -7.90 4.60 2.05
CA GLY A 216 -9.28 4.90 2.45
C GLY A 216 -10.24 4.79 1.27
N ASP A 217 -11.51 4.50 1.59
CA ASP A 217 -12.58 4.37 0.59
C ASP A 217 -13.96 4.44 1.25
N GLU A 218 -15.00 4.31 0.43
CA GLU A 218 -16.38 4.18 0.87
C GLU A 218 -16.57 2.99 1.81
N GLY A 219 -17.36 3.20 2.86
CA GLY A 219 -17.75 2.18 3.82
C GLY A 219 -18.41 2.82 5.03
N VAL A 220 -19.70 2.53 5.22
CA VAL A 220 -20.45 3.03 6.38
C VAL A 220 -19.86 2.47 7.67
N ALA A 221 -19.70 3.35 8.66
CA ALA A 221 -19.17 2.97 9.96
C ALA A 221 -20.01 1.84 10.59
N PRO A 222 -19.39 0.82 11.24
CA PRO A 222 -20.08 -0.36 11.73
C PRO A 222 -21.27 -0.08 12.67
N TRP A 223 -21.21 0.99 13.45
CA TRP A 223 -22.31 1.37 14.36
C TRP A 223 -23.50 2.02 13.67
N LEU A 224 -23.39 2.37 12.40
CA LEU A 224 -24.48 2.90 11.57
C LEU A 224 -25.12 1.81 10.70
N LYS A 225 -24.54 0.62 10.63
CA LYS A 225 -25.09 -0.51 9.87
C LYS A 225 -26.43 -0.96 10.47
N GLY A 226 -27.38 -1.31 9.61
CA GLY A 226 -28.75 -1.68 9.99
C GLY A 226 -29.66 -0.49 10.33
N THR A 227 -29.20 0.75 10.16
CA THR A 227 -30.01 1.96 10.37
C THR A 227 -30.66 2.47 9.08
N GLU A 228 -31.69 3.33 9.21
CA GLU A 228 -32.28 4.04 8.07
C GLU A 228 -31.22 4.88 7.32
N PHE A 229 -30.26 5.45 8.05
CA PHE A 229 -29.16 6.21 7.46
C PHE A 229 -28.32 5.37 6.49
N GLU A 230 -27.93 4.14 6.87
CA GLU A 230 -27.25 3.22 5.97
C GLU A 230 -28.08 2.97 4.72
N GLY A 231 -29.39 2.67 4.89
CA GLY A 231 -30.29 2.44 3.76
C GLY A 231 -30.35 3.60 2.77
N ILE A 232 -30.31 4.83 3.26
CA ILE A 232 -30.31 6.04 2.43
C ILE A 232 -29.00 6.14 1.62
N VAL A 233 -27.85 6.04 2.29
CA VAL A 233 -26.56 6.26 1.62
C VAL A 233 -26.20 5.11 0.67
N THR A 234 -26.49 3.85 1.02
CA THR A 234 -26.23 2.68 0.16
C THR A 234 -27.16 2.63 -1.06
N THR A 235 -28.38 3.15 -0.94
CA THR A 235 -29.29 3.32 -2.10
C THR A 235 -28.70 4.34 -3.09
N ASN A 236 -28.03 5.39 -2.59
CA ASN A 236 -27.36 6.37 -3.45
C ASN A 236 -26.09 5.80 -4.10
N ASN A 237 -25.25 5.10 -3.31
CA ASN A 237 -24.03 4.47 -3.81
C ASN A 237 -23.82 3.11 -3.11
N PRO A 238 -23.98 1.98 -3.81
CA PRO A 238 -23.79 0.65 -3.24
C PRO A 238 -22.39 0.39 -2.69
N LEU A 239 -21.35 1.14 -3.09
CA LEU A 239 -20.00 1.00 -2.55
C LEU A 239 -19.93 1.30 -1.05
N PHE A 240 -20.89 2.05 -0.49
CA PHE A 240 -20.98 2.29 0.95
C PHE A 240 -21.30 1.03 1.78
N GLU A 241 -21.74 -0.07 1.17
CA GLU A 241 -21.94 -1.36 1.85
C GLU A 241 -20.62 -2.03 2.25
N ALA A 242 -19.50 -1.62 1.65
CA ALA A 242 -18.19 -2.21 1.90
C ALA A 242 -17.77 -2.07 3.37
N ASP A 243 -17.05 -3.08 3.86
CA ASP A 243 -16.38 -3.04 5.15
C ASP A 243 -14.95 -2.53 5.02
N ALA A 244 -14.48 -1.82 6.05
CA ALA A 244 -13.06 -1.47 6.13
C ALA A 244 -12.20 -2.74 6.15
N PRO A 245 -11.20 -2.89 5.25
CA PRO A 245 -10.50 -4.14 4.97
C PRO A 245 -9.44 -4.49 6.02
N LEU A 246 -9.77 -4.42 7.30
CA LEU A 246 -8.84 -4.65 8.42
C LEU A 246 -8.28 -6.09 8.43
N GLY A 247 -9.08 -7.07 7.99
CA GLY A 247 -8.70 -8.47 7.97
C GLY A 247 -7.63 -8.85 6.94
N VAL A 248 -7.35 -7.98 5.99
CA VAL A 248 -6.35 -8.20 4.92
C VAL A 248 -5.15 -7.25 5.01
N LEU A 249 -5.01 -6.51 6.12
CA LEU A 249 -3.82 -5.71 6.36
C LEU A 249 -2.58 -6.61 6.42
N PRO A 250 -1.45 -6.17 5.85
CA PRO A 250 -0.20 -6.93 5.89
C PRO A 250 0.26 -7.20 7.33
N ILE A 251 0.80 -8.40 7.58
CA ILE A 251 1.25 -8.83 8.93
C ILE A 251 2.31 -7.89 9.54
N CYS A 252 3.00 -7.13 8.69
CA CYS A 252 3.98 -6.13 9.11
C CYS A 252 3.37 -4.77 9.47
N ALA A 253 2.05 -4.58 9.38
CA ALA A 253 1.41 -3.32 9.78
C ALA A 253 1.57 -3.07 11.28
N ARG A 254 1.95 -1.83 11.64
CA ARG A 254 2.13 -1.34 13.02
C ARG A 254 1.40 0.00 13.16
N ASP A 255 1.13 0.38 14.39
CA ASP A 255 0.56 1.68 14.74
C ASP A 255 -0.67 1.99 13.88
N VAL A 256 -1.54 0.97 13.71
CA VAL A 256 -2.72 1.05 12.86
C VAL A 256 -3.71 2.04 13.46
N THR A 257 -4.07 3.05 12.69
CA THR A 257 -5.12 4.02 13.03
C THR A 257 -6.26 3.86 12.03
N VAL A 258 -7.49 3.77 12.52
CA VAL A 258 -8.70 3.74 11.70
C VAL A 258 -9.56 4.94 12.08
N LYS A 259 -10.00 5.68 11.08
CA LYS A 259 -10.95 6.80 11.25
C LYS A 259 -12.09 6.64 10.27
N TRP A 260 -13.29 7.06 10.68
CA TRP A 260 -14.40 7.32 9.77
C TRP A 260 -14.54 8.82 9.57
N ILE A 261 -14.69 9.22 8.32
CA ILE A 261 -14.77 10.61 7.85
C ILE A 261 -15.96 10.74 6.90
N ILE A 262 -16.25 11.93 6.45
CA ILE A 262 -17.32 12.25 5.48
C ILE A 262 -18.63 11.59 5.91
N GLY A 263 -19.25 12.15 6.95
CA GLY A 263 -20.50 11.63 7.52
C GLY A 263 -20.41 10.21 8.10
N ASN A 264 -19.21 9.72 8.43
CA ASN A 264 -18.93 8.33 8.81
C ASN A 264 -19.24 7.30 7.70
N CYS A 265 -19.20 7.73 6.44
CA CYS A 265 -19.43 6.89 5.27
C CYS A 265 -18.15 6.54 4.51
N PHE A 266 -17.00 7.02 4.97
CA PHE A 266 -15.68 6.67 4.45
C PHE A 266 -14.78 6.25 5.59
N TYR A 267 -14.05 5.17 5.40
CA TYR A 267 -12.97 4.78 6.31
C TYR A 267 -11.62 5.26 5.79
N VAL A 268 -10.71 5.56 6.71
CA VAL A 268 -9.28 5.79 6.44
C VAL A 268 -8.48 4.92 7.39
N ILE A 269 -7.57 4.15 6.84
CA ILE A 269 -6.66 3.26 7.57
C ILE A 269 -5.23 3.73 7.32
N ALA A 270 -4.53 4.13 8.37
CA ALA A 270 -3.11 4.45 8.29
C ALA A 270 -2.30 3.49 9.13
N PHE A 271 -1.15 3.05 8.64
CA PHE A 271 -0.25 2.18 9.37
C PHE A 271 1.21 2.40 9.02
N THR A 272 2.11 2.03 9.93
CA THR A 272 3.56 2.06 9.72
C THR A 272 4.04 0.67 9.25
N LYS A 273 4.92 0.61 8.25
CA LYS A 273 5.55 -0.65 7.83
C LYS A 273 6.61 -1.10 8.83
N GLY A 274 6.36 -2.20 9.51
CA GLY A 274 7.34 -2.92 10.34
C GLY A 274 8.14 -3.96 9.55
N SER A 275 9.01 -4.68 10.24
CA SER A 275 9.79 -5.81 9.68
C SER A 275 9.14 -7.14 10.10
N GLY A 276 8.28 -7.69 9.26
CA GLY A 276 7.61 -8.99 9.54
C GLY A 276 6.54 -8.91 10.64
N PRO A 277 6.22 -10.00 11.33
CA PRO A 277 5.20 -10.04 12.40
C PRO A 277 5.60 -9.20 13.63
N PRO A 278 4.63 -8.80 14.48
CA PRO A 278 4.94 -8.08 15.71
C PRO A 278 5.98 -8.82 16.57
N PRO A 279 6.98 -8.13 17.11
CA PRO A 279 7.96 -8.76 17.98
C PRO A 279 7.28 -9.32 19.22
N LEU A 280 7.66 -10.53 19.61
CA LEU A 280 7.10 -11.22 20.75
C LEU A 280 8.18 -12.05 21.44
N ASP A 281 8.43 -11.80 22.73
CA ASP A 281 9.26 -12.67 23.54
C ASP A 281 8.44 -13.88 23.99
N LEU A 282 8.62 -14.99 23.30
CA LEU A 282 7.91 -16.23 23.56
C LEU A 282 8.37 -16.91 24.85
N ASP A 283 9.58 -16.62 25.31
CA ASP A 283 10.23 -17.32 26.44
C ASP A 283 10.15 -16.55 27.77
N LEU A 284 9.67 -15.30 27.75
CA LEU A 284 9.49 -14.51 28.97
C LEU A 284 8.59 -15.25 29.95
N PRO A 285 9.09 -15.58 31.19
CA PRO A 285 8.31 -16.29 32.19
C PRO A 285 7.10 -15.47 32.65
N HIS A 286 5.93 -16.13 32.65
CA HIS A 286 4.70 -15.50 33.17
C HIS A 286 4.69 -15.50 34.70
N GLN A 287 4.60 -14.31 35.30
CA GLN A 287 4.63 -14.12 36.75
C GLN A 287 3.33 -14.53 37.48
N GLY A 288 2.25 -14.81 36.74
CA GLY A 288 0.97 -15.23 37.34
C GLY A 288 0.93 -16.69 37.77
N TRP A 289 -0.12 -17.06 38.50
CA TRP A 289 -0.35 -18.39 39.07
C TRP A 289 -0.28 -19.56 38.08
N ARG A 290 -0.52 -19.29 36.74
CA ARG A 290 -0.39 -20.30 35.69
C ARG A 290 1.06 -20.63 35.34
N GLY A 291 2.04 -19.76 35.65
CA GLY A 291 3.45 -19.96 35.31
C GLY A 291 3.71 -20.14 33.79
N GLY A 292 4.85 -20.67 33.43
CA GLY A 292 5.26 -20.96 32.06
C GLY A 292 5.54 -19.71 31.24
N SER A 293 5.66 -19.86 29.92
CA SER A 293 5.82 -18.79 28.95
C SER A 293 4.76 -18.93 27.84
N MET A 294 4.68 -17.95 26.91
CA MET A 294 3.79 -18.06 25.73
C MET A 294 4.13 -19.30 24.91
N ARG A 295 5.42 -19.61 24.76
CA ARG A 295 5.89 -20.79 24.04
C ARG A 295 5.36 -22.08 24.68
N THR A 296 5.54 -22.24 26.00
CA THR A 296 5.10 -23.45 26.68
C THR A 296 3.57 -23.61 26.75
N ARG A 297 2.84 -22.49 26.68
CA ARG A 297 1.37 -22.51 26.63
C ARG A 297 0.83 -22.86 25.23
N TYR A 298 1.52 -22.44 24.18
CA TYR A 298 1.09 -22.70 22.80
C TYR A 298 1.49 -24.11 22.34
N TYR A 299 2.76 -24.49 22.52
CA TYR A 299 3.30 -25.78 22.09
C TYR A 299 3.12 -26.90 23.13
N GLY A 300 2.75 -26.55 24.36
CA GLY A 300 2.73 -27.50 25.47
C GLY A 300 4.12 -27.77 26.04
N GLN A 301 4.18 -28.80 26.89
CA GLN A 301 5.41 -29.29 27.51
C GLN A 301 5.60 -30.76 27.18
N LEU A 302 6.82 -31.16 26.88
CA LEU A 302 7.16 -32.57 26.73
C LEU A 302 7.29 -33.18 28.16
N GLU A 303 6.40 -34.09 28.51
CA GLU A 303 6.41 -34.80 29.77
C GLU A 303 7.13 -36.16 29.64
N GLY A 304 7.38 -36.83 30.74
CA GLY A 304 7.97 -38.18 30.77
C GLY A 304 9.48 -38.25 30.56
N VAL A 305 10.19 -37.13 30.63
CA VAL A 305 11.65 -37.09 30.59
C VAL A 305 12.23 -36.83 31.99
N THR A 306 13.38 -37.46 32.30
CA THR A 306 14.06 -37.31 33.60
C THR A 306 14.62 -35.89 33.78
N LEU A 307 14.88 -35.51 35.07
CA LEU A 307 15.50 -34.23 35.38
C LEU A 307 16.91 -34.11 34.76
N GLU A 308 17.64 -35.21 34.66
CA GLU A 308 18.95 -35.27 34.00
C GLU A 308 18.81 -34.95 32.51
N ALA A 309 17.84 -35.57 31.80
CA ALA A 309 17.59 -35.30 30.38
C ALA A 309 17.18 -33.83 30.15
N LYS A 310 16.41 -33.23 31.09
CA LYS A 310 16.07 -31.80 31.00
C LYS A 310 17.30 -30.90 31.15
N ALA A 311 18.22 -31.25 32.05
CA ALA A 311 19.47 -30.50 32.25
C ALA A 311 20.38 -30.61 31.00
N LEU A 312 20.54 -31.80 30.45
CA LEU A 312 21.33 -32.04 29.25
C LEU A 312 20.74 -31.31 28.04
N ALA A 313 19.42 -31.31 27.86
CA ALA A 313 18.77 -30.59 26.81
C ALA A 313 19.04 -29.07 26.85
N ARG A 314 19.02 -28.47 28.04
CA ARG A 314 19.37 -27.04 28.24
C ARG A 314 20.81 -26.75 27.88
N GLN A 315 21.75 -27.60 28.33
CA GLN A 315 23.17 -27.45 28.04
C GLN A 315 23.45 -27.60 26.51
N ALA A 316 22.82 -28.59 25.88
CA ALA A 316 22.98 -28.85 24.46
C ALA A 316 22.41 -27.71 23.59
N ALA A 317 21.24 -27.19 23.95
CA ALA A 317 20.64 -26.03 23.30
C ALA A 317 21.52 -24.78 23.42
N ALA A 318 22.02 -24.49 24.62
CA ALA A 318 22.94 -23.39 24.86
C ALA A 318 24.25 -23.54 24.06
N ALA A 319 24.85 -24.73 24.03
CA ALA A 319 26.04 -25.01 23.24
C ALA A 319 25.80 -24.87 21.72
N ALA A 320 24.58 -25.16 21.26
CA ALA A 320 24.16 -25.00 19.87
C ALA A 320 23.72 -23.57 19.52
N GLY A 321 23.65 -22.65 20.46
CA GLY A 321 23.21 -21.26 20.24
C GLY A 321 21.74 -21.12 19.87
N VAL A 322 20.90 -22.08 20.26
CA VAL A 322 19.46 -22.11 19.94
C VAL A 322 18.60 -22.22 21.21
N SER A 323 17.31 -21.95 21.10
CA SER A 323 16.38 -22.17 22.22
C SER A 323 16.22 -23.66 22.52
N VAL A 324 15.87 -24.00 23.78
CA VAL A 324 15.59 -25.39 24.18
C VAL A 324 14.45 -25.98 23.35
N HIS A 325 13.44 -25.17 23.02
CA HIS A 325 12.34 -25.55 22.13
C HIS A 325 12.84 -25.96 20.75
N GLU A 326 13.64 -25.12 20.10
CA GLU A 326 14.15 -25.37 18.75
C GLU A 326 15.05 -26.62 18.72
N TRP A 327 15.88 -26.78 19.76
CA TRP A 327 16.72 -27.95 19.89
C TRP A 327 15.90 -29.24 20.08
N LEU A 328 14.90 -29.23 20.95
CA LEU A 328 14.02 -30.38 21.21
C LEU A 328 13.17 -30.72 19.99
N ASP A 329 12.56 -29.73 19.33
CA ASP A 329 11.72 -29.94 18.14
C ASP A 329 12.53 -30.63 17.04
N ARG A 330 13.73 -30.15 16.79
CA ARG A 330 14.66 -30.73 15.80
C ARG A 330 15.06 -32.15 16.18
N LEU A 331 15.40 -32.38 17.45
CA LEU A 331 15.81 -33.70 17.95
C LEU A 331 14.67 -34.71 17.82
N VAL A 332 13.47 -34.36 18.30
CA VAL A 332 12.30 -35.26 18.27
C VAL A 332 11.88 -35.57 16.84
N LYS A 333 11.79 -34.58 15.97
CA LYS A 333 11.47 -34.78 14.55
C LYS A 333 12.46 -35.72 13.87
N ASN A 334 13.76 -35.46 14.01
CA ASN A 334 14.81 -36.29 13.45
C ASN A 334 14.78 -37.75 13.96
N ALA A 335 14.53 -37.93 15.26
CA ALA A 335 14.43 -39.25 15.85
C ALA A 335 13.18 -40.01 15.36
N ALA A 336 12.04 -39.33 15.31
CA ALA A 336 10.77 -39.92 14.83
C ALA A 336 10.86 -40.29 13.35
N GLU A 337 11.36 -39.38 12.49
CA GLU A 337 11.52 -39.68 11.05
C GLU A 337 12.43 -40.86 10.76
N ARG A 338 13.49 -41.05 11.55
CA ARG A 338 14.36 -42.24 11.39
C ARG A 338 13.66 -43.56 11.65
N ILE A 339 12.67 -43.55 12.55
CA ILE A 339 11.86 -44.73 12.90
C ILE A 339 10.79 -44.97 11.84
N LEU A 340 10.09 -43.89 11.43
CA LEU A 340 8.96 -43.96 10.48
C LEU A 340 9.38 -44.27 9.03
N LYS A 341 10.64 -44.01 8.68
CA LYS A 341 11.24 -44.34 7.34
C LYS A 341 11.81 -45.76 7.28
N ARG A 342 11.76 -46.56 8.38
CA ARG A 342 12.08 -47.97 8.42
C ARG A 342 10.85 -48.83 8.19
#